data_d73b15c0192fe0515d1f4c51d41052d3
#
_entry.id   d73b15c0192fe0515d1f4c51d41052d3
#
_cell.length_a   1.000
_cell.length_b   1.000
_cell.length_c   1.000
_cell.angle_alpha   90.00
_cell.angle_beta   90.00
_cell.angle_gamma   90.00
#
_symmetry.space_group_name_H-M   'P 1'
#
loop_
_entity.id
_entity.type
_entity.pdbx_description
1 polymer ?
#
loop_
_entity_poly.entity_id
_entity_poly.type
_entity_poly.pdbx_seq_one_letter_code
_entity_poly.pdbx_strand_id
1 'polypeptide(L)'
;MTQLPQNIGFVGAGNMASAIIGGLLSAGYDSARLCAIDPSEAAQTKLHNLGISEVGGQPGPTFRTSELVILAVKPQFIQAATEGIKKHLAPETVVMSVAAGISVSALKDQLSNSNAPVVRCMPNTPALVGAGASGLFASPEVTDRQRAGIDAVMGVVGTTVWLEKESHIDVVTAISGSGPAYFFAFMEAMIATGERMGLDHETASQLTLQTALGAAKLATKQSDPVNELRRNVTSPGGTTERALESFDQDNLEALVNRGMQACLARAQEMAKEFG
;
A
#
# COMPACT_ATOMS: atom_id res chain seq x y z
N MET A 1 3.31 16.64 -19.01
CA MET A 1 2.61 16.68 -17.70
C MET A 1 1.77 15.42 -17.60
N THR A 2 1.99 14.59 -16.63
CA THR A 2 1.19 13.38 -16.37
C THR A 2 -0.23 13.82 -16.01
N GLN A 3 -1.21 13.45 -16.82
CA GLN A 3 -2.58 13.90 -16.61
C GLN A 3 -3.24 12.94 -15.61
N LEU A 4 -3.58 13.43 -14.42
CA LEU A 4 -4.42 12.69 -13.45
C LEU A 4 -5.75 12.30 -14.10
N PRO A 5 -6.35 11.15 -13.74
CA PRO A 5 -7.70 10.79 -14.16
C PRO A 5 -8.68 11.93 -13.85
N GLN A 6 -9.65 12.18 -14.73
CA GLN A 6 -10.58 13.30 -14.53
C GLN A 6 -11.47 13.07 -13.32
N ASN A 7 -12.04 11.86 -13.18
CA ASN A 7 -12.85 11.48 -12.05
C ASN A 7 -12.34 10.17 -11.47
N ILE A 8 -12.32 10.06 -10.14
CA ILE A 8 -11.86 8.87 -9.41
C ILE A 8 -12.96 8.43 -8.44
N GLY A 9 -13.43 7.20 -8.63
CA GLY A 9 -14.39 6.57 -7.75
C GLY A 9 -13.72 5.62 -6.75
N PHE A 10 -14.20 5.61 -5.53
CA PHE A 10 -13.76 4.67 -4.49
C PHE A 10 -14.91 3.76 -4.11
N VAL A 11 -14.63 2.48 -3.96
CA VAL A 11 -15.55 1.50 -3.37
C VAL A 11 -14.94 1.02 -2.06
N GLY A 12 -15.57 1.43 -0.96
CA GLY A 12 -15.03 1.33 0.38
C GLY A 12 -14.35 2.62 0.83
N ALA A 13 -14.62 3.02 2.07
CA ALA A 13 -14.13 4.24 2.71
C ALA A 13 -13.18 3.94 3.90
N GLY A 14 -12.47 2.82 3.82
CA GLY A 14 -11.49 2.40 4.84
C GLY A 14 -10.23 3.26 4.88
N ASN A 15 -9.24 2.83 5.69
CA ASN A 15 -8.01 3.58 5.90
C ASN A 15 -7.23 3.84 4.60
N MET A 16 -7.17 2.85 3.69
CA MET A 16 -6.44 3.01 2.43
C MET A 16 -7.13 4.02 1.50
N ALA A 17 -8.46 3.93 1.34
CA ALA A 17 -9.21 4.94 0.58
C ALA A 17 -9.00 6.33 1.18
N SER A 18 -9.11 6.47 2.51
CA SER A 18 -8.89 7.76 3.20
C SER A 18 -7.48 8.29 3.00
N ALA A 19 -6.46 7.44 2.99
CA ALA A 19 -5.06 7.85 2.73
C ALA A 19 -4.91 8.40 1.31
N ILE A 20 -5.39 7.67 0.30
CA ILE A 20 -5.29 8.09 -1.11
C ILE A 20 -6.09 9.38 -1.34
N ILE A 21 -7.33 9.45 -0.86
CA ILE A 21 -8.17 10.66 -0.94
C ILE A 21 -7.48 11.85 -0.28
N GLY A 22 -7.01 11.68 0.96
CA GLY A 22 -6.31 12.74 1.69
C GLY A 22 -5.05 13.21 0.99
N GLY A 23 -4.27 12.28 0.42
CA GLY A 23 -3.09 12.60 -0.39
C GLY A 23 -3.45 13.39 -1.66
N LEU A 24 -4.49 12.97 -2.38
CA LEU A 24 -4.98 13.68 -3.57
C LEU A 24 -5.42 15.11 -3.25
N LEU A 25 -6.24 15.28 -2.21
CA LEU A 25 -6.69 16.61 -1.77
C LEU A 25 -5.53 17.51 -1.34
N SER A 26 -4.55 16.95 -0.62
CA SER A 26 -3.34 17.67 -0.19
C SER A 26 -2.46 18.08 -1.38
N ALA A 27 -2.49 17.30 -2.47
CA ALA A 27 -1.81 17.61 -3.72
C ALA A 27 -2.62 18.57 -4.64
N GLY A 28 -3.79 19.06 -4.18
CA GLY A 28 -4.62 20.02 -4.91
C GLY A 28 -5.59 19.39 -5.92
N TYR A 29 -5.85 18.08 -5.82
CA TYR A 29 -6.88 17.47 -6.66
C TYR A 29 -8.27 17.96 -6.27
N ASP A 30 -9.11 18.25 -7.26
CA ASP A 30 -10.45 18.79 -7.04
C ASP A 30 -11.37 17.77 -6.37
N SER A 31 -11.87 18.09 -5.19
CA SER A 31 -12.78 17.24 -4.41
C SER A 31 -14.09 16.92 -5.16
N ALA A 32 -14.53 17.79 -6.06
CA ALA A 32 -15.72 17.56 -6.89
C ALA A 32 -15.53 16.42 -7.93
N ARG A 33 -14.28 16.00 -8.16
CA ARG A 33 -13.91 14.89 -9.05
C ARG A 33 -13.67 13.58 -8.32
N LEU A 34 -13.86 13.59 -6.99
CA LEU A 34 -13.77 12.40 -6.14
C LEU A 34 -15.16 11.97 -5.71
N CYS A 35 -15.41 10.68 -5.75
CA CYS A 35 -16.63 10.10 -5.21
C CYS A 35 -16.34 8.77 -4.50
N ALA A 36 -17.23 8.38 -3.61
CA ALA A 36 -17.05 7.13 -2.88
C ALA A 36 -18.37 6.43 -2.58
N ILE A 37 -18.31 5.11 -2.54
CA ILE A 37 -19.42 4.24 -2.18
C ILE A 37 -19.03 3.43 -0.95
N ASP A 38 -19.79 3.52 0.12
CA ASP A 38 -19.63 2.68 1.30
C ASP A 38 -21.00 2.49 1.97
N PRO A 39 -21.37 1.30 2.43
CA PRO A 39 -22.65 1.07 3.12
C PRO A 39 -22.70 1.66 4.53
N SER A 40 -21.55 2.01 5.13
CA SER A 40 -21.44 2.54 6.49
C SER A 40 -21.64 4.05 6.51
N GLU A 41 -22.68 4.55 7.17
CA GLU A 41 -22.92 5.98 7.38
C GLU A 41 -21.74 6.67 8.10
N ALA A 42 -21.10 5.98 9.06
CA ALA A 42 -19.92 6.52 9.74
C ALA A 42 -18.73 6.72 8.79
N ALA A 43 -18.51 5.78 7.86
CA ALA A 43 -17.49 5.89 6.82
C ALA A 43 -17.82 7.00 5.82
N GLN A 44 -19.08 7.13 5.41
CA GLN A 44 -19.55 8.21 4.54
C GLN A 44 -19.33 9.59 5.20
N THR A 45 -19.71 9.74 6.49
CA THR A 45 -19.51 10.97 7.25
C THR A 45 -18.03 11.38 7.31
N LYS A 46 -17.14 10.41 7.51
CA LYS A 46 -15.69 10.66 7.50
C LYS A 46 -15.21 11.25 6.17
N LEU A 47 -15.70 10.74 5.03
CA LEU A 47 -15.33 11.26 3.72
C LEU A 47 -15.98 12.61 3.41
N HIS A 48 -17.21 12.85 3.85
CA HIS A 48 -17.83 14.17 3.77
C HIS A 48 -17.01 15.23 4.53
N ASN A 49 -16.49 14.87 5.72
CA ASN A 49 -15.62 15.75 6.49
C ASN A 49 -14.27 16.05 5.81
N LEU A 50 -13.83 15.19 4.87
CA LEU A 50 -12.69 15.45 4.00
C LEU A 50 -13.04 16.33 2.79
N GLY A 51 -14.29 16.75 2.62
CA GLY A 51 -14.74 17.60 1.53
C GLY A 51 -15.22 16.86 0.28
N ILE A 52 -15.41 15.53 0.33
CA ILE A 52 -16.00 14.78 -0.77
C ILE A 52 -17.52 14.95 -0.73
N SER A 53 -18.09 15.52 -1.78
CA SER A 53 -19.53 15.81 -1.85
C SER A 53 -20.37 14.59 -2.28
N GLU A 54 -19.87 13.77 -3.21
CA GLU A 54 -20.55 12.57 -3.70
C GLU A 54 -20.08 11.32 -2.95
N VAL A 55 -20.72 11.10 -1.81
CA VAL A 55 -20.51 9.87 -0.99
C VAL A 55 -21.88 9.27 -0.67
N GLY A 56 -22.01 7.95 -0.83
CA GLY A 56 -23.29 7.28 -0.56
C GLY A 56 -23.18 5.77 -0.61
N GLY A 57 -24.33 5.09 -0.53
CA GLY A 57 -24.43 3.63 -0.64
C GLY A 57 -24.53 3.11 -2.08
N GLN A 58 -24.66 3.98 -3.08
CA GLN A 58 -24.87 3.64 -4.49
C GLN A 58 -24.08 4.56 -5.42
N PRO A 59 -23.71 4.09 -6.63
CA PRO A 59 -22.99 4.90 -7.63
C PRO A 59 -23.80 6.12 -8.10
N GLY A 60 -23.25 7.31 -7.89
CA GLY A 60 -23.79 8.59 -8.36
C GLY A 60 -23.26 9.02 -9.74
N PRO A 61 -23.54 10.27 -10.16
CA PRO A 61 -23.11 10.78 -11.47
C PRO A 61 -21.61 10.80 -11.68
N THR A 62 -20.81 11.27 -10.73
CA THR A 62 -19.34 11.34 -10.82
C THR A 62 -18.75 9.95 -10.90
N PHE A 63 -19.31 8.97 -10.16
CA PHE A 63 -18.85 7.58 -10.21
C PHE A 63 -18.98 7.00 -11.61
N ARG A 64 -20.10 7.25 -12.31
CA ARG A 64 -20.37 6.73 -13.66
C ARG A 64 -19.46 7.29 -14.75
N THR A 65 -18.81 8.43 -14.48
CA THR A 65 -17.85 9.07 -15.38
C THR A 65 -16.42 8.92 -14.89
N SER A 66 -16.17 8.06 -13.89
CA SER A 66 -14.82 7.84 -13.37
C SER A 66 -13.95 7.12 -14.39
N GLU A 67 -12.76 7.67 -14.64
CA GLU A 67 -11.71 7.02 -15.46
C GLU A 67 -10.96 5.96 -14.65
N LEU A 68 -10.95 6.08 -13.33
CA LEU A 68 -10.36 5.13 -12.39
C LEU A 68 -11.34 4.83 -11.25
N VAL A 69 -11.58 3.56 -10.99
CA VAL A 69 -12.34 3.09 -9.82
C VAL A 69 -11.43 2.24 -8.94
N ILE A 70 -11.31 2.61 -7.67
CA ILE A 70 -10.45 1.94 -6.69
C ILE A 70 -11.31 1.10 -5.74
N LEU A 71 -11.12 -0.22 -5.79
CA LEU A 71 -11.74 -1.17 -4.87
C LEU A 71 -10.91 -1.24 -3.59
N ALA A 72 -11.36 -0.54 -2.55
CA ALA A 72 -10.68 -0.41 -1.26
C ALA A 72 -11.47 -1.10 -0.12
N VAL A 73 -12.11 -2.20 -0.42
CA VAL A 73 -12.79 -3.07 0.54
C VAL A 73 -11.92 -4.27 0.90
N LYS A 74 -12.27 -4.97 1.99
CA LYS A 74 -11.58 -6.22 2.37
C LYS A 74 -11.86 -7.32 1.32
N PRO A 75 -10.95 -8.30 1.14
CA PRO A 75 -11.05 -9.33 0.09
C PRO A 75 -12.41 -10.04 0.06
N GLN A 76 -12.97 -10.40 1.20
CA GLN A 76 -14.26 -11.08 1.29
C GLN A 76 -15.46 -10.26 0.78
N PHE A 77 -15.30 -8.95 0.57
CA PHE A 77 -16.37 -8.07 0.08
C PHE A 77 -16.20 -7.67 -1.40
N ILE A 78 -15.11 -8.10 -2.06
CA ILE A 78 -14.81 -7.71 -3.45
C ILE A 78 -15.92 -8.17 -4.40
N GLN A 79 -16.43 -9.39 -4.27
CA GLN A 79 -17.48 -9.90 -5.12
C GLN A 79 -18.77 -9.07 -5.00
N ALA A 80 -19.18 -8.71 -3.79
CA ALA A 80 -20.36 -7.86 -3.59
C ALA A 80 -20.12 -6.43 -4.10
N ALA A 81 -18.92 -5.91 -3.93
CA ALA A 81 -18.52 -4.60 -4.41
C ALA A 81 -18.55 -4.52 -5.94
N THR A 82 -17.95 -5.48 -6.64
CA THR A 82 -17.93 -5.53 -8.11
C THR A 82 -19.34 -5.71 -8.69
N GLU A 83 -20.17 -6.57 -8.08
CA GLU A 83 -21.57 -6.75 -8.49
C GLU A 83 -22.37 -5.44 -8.39
N GLY A 84 -22.15 -4.66 -7.33
CA GLY A 84 -22.83 -3.37 -7.12
C GLY A 84 -22.46 -2.29 -8.13
N ILE A 85 -21.26 -2.37 -8.73
CA ILE A 85 -20.74 -1.29 -9.60
C ILE A 85 -20.68 -1.66 -11.08
N LYS A 86 -20.58 -2.93 -11.46
CA LYS A 86 -20.27 -3.36 -12.84
C LYS A 86 -21.17 -2.76 -13.93
N LYS A 87 -22.44 -2.50 -13.62
CA LYS A 87 -23.40 -1.88 -14.57
C LYS A 87 -23.22 -0.36 -14.71
N HIS A 88 -22.38 0.23 -13.89
CA HIS A 88 -22.15 1.68 -13.84
C HIS A 88 -20.76 2.09 -14.36
N LEU A 89 -19.93 1.10 -14.74
CA LEU A 89 -18.59 1.34 -15.28
C LEU A 89 -18.68 1.58 -16.79
N ALA A 90 -17.92 2.56 -17.29
CA ALA A 90 -17.66 2.69 -18.71
C ALA A 90 -16.67 1.60 -19.17
N PRO A 91 -16.68 1.19 -20.45
CA PRO A 91 -15.79 0.13 -20.95
C PRO A 91 -14.30 0.41 -20.73
N GLU A 92 -13.90 1.68 -20.76
CA GLU A 92 -12.52 2.17 -20.60
C GLU A 92 -12.14 2.47 -19.14
N THR A 93 -13.09 2.41 -18.20
CA THR A 93 -12.81 2.64 -16.78
C THR A 93 -11.82 1.61 -16.24
N VAL A 94 -10.69 2.07 -15.73
CA VAL A 94 -9.74 1.17 -15.04
C VAL A 94 -10.29 0.81 -13.67
N VAL A 95 -10.33 -0.48 -13.38
CA VAL A 95 -10.66 -0.98 -12.04
C VAL A 95 -9.36 -1.39 -11.34
N MET A 96 -8.99 -0.65 -10.30
CA MET A 96 -7.81 -0.95 -9.48
C MET A 96 -8.24 -1.53 -8.13
N SER A 97 -7.77 -2.73 -7.81
CA SER A 97 -8.00 -3.34 -6.49
C SER A 97 -6.79 -3.18 -5.60
N VAL A 98 -7.00 -2.73 -4.36
CA VAL A 98 -5.98 -2.73 -3.29
C VAL A 98 -6.16 -3.89 -2.31
N ALA A 99 -7.07 -4.82 -2.61
CA ALA A 99 -7.33 -5.99 -1.78
C ALA A 99 -6.30 -7.09 -2.04
N ALA A 100 -5.79 -7.69 -0.97
CA ALA A 100 -4.89 -8.85 -1.06
C ALA A 100 -5.64 -10.09 -1.57
N GLY A 101 -4.95 -10.97 -2.31
CA GLY A 101 -5.47 -12.28 -2.69
C GLY A 101 -6.49 -12.29 -3.85
N ILE A 102 -6.79 -11.16 -4.48
CA ILE A 102 -7.74 -11.11 -5.62
C ILE A 102 -6.96 -10.99 -6.92
N SER A 103 -7.09 -11.97 -7.82
CA SER A 103 -6.39 -11.97 -9.11
C SER A 103 -7.04 -11.08 -10.16
N VAL A 104 -6.28 -10.72 -11.20
CA VAL A 104 -6.82 -10.01 -12.38
C VAL A 104 -7.93 -10.83 -13.03
N SER A 105 -7.74 -12.14 -13.17
CA SER A 105 -8.76 -13.02 -13.75
C SER A 105 -10.04 -13.02 -12.93
N ALA A 106 -9.93 -13.17 -11.60
CA ALA A 106 -11.09 -13.14 -10.71
C ALA A 106 -11.85 -11.81 -10.80
N LEU A 107 -11.14 -10.67 -10.84
CA LEU A 107 -11.77 -9.36 -11.01
C LEU A 107 -12.51 -9.24 -12.34
N LYS A 108 -11.91 -9.69 -13.45
CA LYS A 108 -12.56 -9.69 -14.76
C LYS A 108 -13.81 -10.55 -14.80
N ASP A 109 -13.76 -11.73 -14.19
CA ASP A 109 -14.91 -12.66 -14.10
C ASP A 109 -16.03 -12.03 -13.27
N GLN A 110 -15.73 -11.45 -12.12
CA GLN A 110 -16.69 -10.76 -11.26
C GLN A 110 -17.29 -9.51 -11.93
N LEU A 111 -16.52 -8.77 -12.72
CA LEU A 111 -16.98 -7.65 -13.53
C LEU A 111 -17.79 -8.11 -14.73
N SER A 112 -17.81 -9.40 -15.05
CA SER A 112 -18.43 -9.97 -16.25
C SER A 112 -17.92 -9.31 -17.53
N ASN A 113 -16.62 -8.91 -17.55
CA ASN A 113 -15.97 -8.26 -18.67
C ASN A 113 -14.51 -8.73 -18.80
N SER A 114 -14.26 -9.65 -19.74
CA SER A 114 -12.92 -10.20 -20.01
C SER A 114 -11.91 -9.15 -20.52
N ASN A 115 -12.41 -8.04 -21.08
CA ASN A 115 -11.60 -6.96 -21.62
C ASN A 115 -11.50 -5.74 -20.67
N ALA A 116 -12.00 -5.85 -19.43
CA ALA A 116 -11.87 -4.77 -18.47
C ALA A 116 -10.39 -4.45 -18.20
N PRO A 117 -9.98 -3.16 -18.26
CA PRO A 117 -8.65 -2.75 -17.83
C PRO A 117 -8.58 -2.84 -16.30
N VAL A 118 -7.80 -3.80 -15.80
CA VAL A 118 -7.70 -4.10 -14.37
C VAL A 118 -6.27 -3.90 -13.88
N VAL A 119 -6.13 -3.31 -12.70
CA VAL A 119 -4.85 -3.18 -11.99
C VAL A 119 -4.97 -3.79 -10.60
N ARG A 120 -4.01 -4.63 -10.25
CA ARG A 120 -3.77 -4.99 -8.85
C ARG A 120 -2.77 -4.02 -8.25
N CYS A 121 -3.07 -3.51 -7.08
CA CYS A 121 -2.19 -2.67 -6.30
C CYS A 121 -2.05 -3.26 -4.89
N MET A 122 -0.81 -3.47 -4.46
CA MET A 122 -0.52 -3.84 -3.07
C MET A 122 0.19 -2.68 -2.37
N PRO A 123 -0.58 -1.76 -1.75
CA PRO A 123 -0.04 -0.68 -0.95
C PRO A 123 0.29 -1.13 0.48
N ASN A 124 0.78 -0.20 1.30
CA ASN A 124 0.99 -0.44 2.71
C ASN A 124 0.53 0.74 3.58
N THR A 125 0.43 0.53 4.89
CA THR A 125 -0.10 1.52 5.85
C THR A 125 0.69 2.82 5.95
N PRO A 126 2.03 2.91 5.70
CA PRO A 126 2.73 4.20 5.65
C PRO A 126 2.19 5.18 4.60
N ALA A 127 1.34 4.75 3.68
CA ALA A 127 0.56 5.62 2.80
C ALA A 127 -0.24 6.70 3.56
N LEU A 128 -0.66 6.42 4.81
CA LEU A 128 -1.34 7.38 5.70
C LEU A 128 -0.52 8.63 6.03
N VAL A 129 0.80 8.54 5.90
CA VAL A 129 1.75 9.63 6.15
C VAL A 129 2.56 10.00 4.90
N GLY A 130 2.08 9.62 3.71
CA GLY A 130 2.74 9.93 2.44
C GLY A 130 4.07 9.19 2.20
N ALA A 131 4.32 8.10 2.94
CA ALA A 131 5.53 7.30 2.86
C ALA A 131 5.24 5.83 2.51
N GLY A 132 4.18 5.61 1.73
CA GLY A 132 3.77 4.28 1.28
C GLY A 132 4.71 3.68 0.23
N ALA A 133 4.64 2.36 0.08
CA ALA A 133 5.23 1.62 -1.02
C ALA A 133 4.17 0.72 -1.63
N SER A 134 3.96 0.83 -2.94
CA SER A 134 2.91 0.13 -3.66
C SER A 134 3.49 -0.66 -4.84
N GLY A 135 3.28 -1.98 -4.85
CA GLY A 135 3.50 -2.78 -6.05
C GLY A 135 2.25 -2.81 -6.91
N LEU A 136 2.42 -2.63 -8.22
CA LEU A 136 1.35 -2.55 -9.21
C LEU A 136 1.52 -3.61 -10.30
N PHE A 137 0.46 -4.29 -10.65
CA PHE A 137 0.41 -5.16 -11.83
C PHE A 137 -0.82 -4.82 -12.67
N ALA A 138 -0.61 -4.59 -13.96
CA ALA A 138 -1.69 -4.24 -14.90
C ALA A 138 -2.01 -5.39 -15.85
N SER A 139 -3.29 -5.58 -16.13
CA SER A 139 -3.73 -6.41 -17.25
C SER A 139 -3.32 -5.78 -18.60
N PRO A 140 -3.22 -6.57 -19.70
CA PRO A 140 -2.79 -6.07 -21.02
C PRO A 140 -3.65 -4.94 -21.59
N GLU A 141 -4.89 -4.82 -21.16
CA GLU A 141 -5.84 -3.79 -21.63
C GLU A 141 -5.55 -2.40 -21.06
N VAL A 142 -4.74 -2.32 -20.00
CA VAL A 142 -4.36 -1.04 -19.37
C VAL A 142 -3.34 -0.33 -20.24
N THR A 143 -3.70 0.82 -20.77
CA THR A 143 -2.85 1.65 -21.63
C THR A 143 -1.75 2.37 -20.83
N ASP A 144 -0.68 2.82 -21.51
CA ASP A 144 0.39 3.60 -20.89
C ASP A 144 -0.12 4.91 -20.26
N ARG A 145 -1.12 5.55 -20.88
CA ARG A 145 -1.78 6.75 -20.33
C ARG A 145 -2.45 6.43 -18.99
N GLN A 146 -3.16 5.31 -18.91
CA GLN A 146 -3.84 4.87 -17.67
C GLN A 146 -2.82 4.50 -16.59
N ARG A 147 -1.72 3.81 -16.96
CA ARG A 147 -0.60 3.54 -16.02
C ARG A 147 -0.02 4.84 -15.45
N ALA A 148 0.28 5.80 -16.31
CA ALA A 148 0.79 7.10 -15.88
C ALA A 148 -0.19 7.86 -14.96
N GLY A 149 -1.51 7.77 -15.23
CA GLY A 149 -2.54 8.31 -14.35
C GLY A 149 -2.58 7.64 -12.97
N ILE A 150 -2.44 6.32 -12.93
CA ILE A 150 -2.37 5.55 -11.68
C ILE A 150 -1.10 5.89 -10.89
N ASP A 151 0.06 6.02 -11.56
CA ASP A 151 1.29 6.48 -10.91
C ASP A 151 1.13 7.85 -10.26
N ALA A 152 0.44 8.77 -10.94
CA ALA A 152 0.18 10.09 -10.37
C ALA A 152 -0.78 10.03 -9.17
N VAL A 153 -1.80 9.15 -9.21
CA VAL A 153 -2.74 8.94 -8.09
C VAL A 153 -2.04 8.28 -6.89
N MET A 154 -1.29 7.21 -7.12
CA MET A 154 -0.63 6.50 -6.01
C MET A 154 0.62 7.21 -5.52
N GLY A 155 1.26 8.01 -6.37
CA GLY A 155 2.44 8.82 -6.04
C GLY A 155 2.19 9.87 -4.95
N VAL A 156 0.94 10.30 -4.74
CA VAL A 156 0.59 11.23 -3.65
C VAL A 156 0.72 10.60 -2.25
N VAL A 157 0.72 9.28 -2.17
CA VAL A 157 0.81 8.54 -0.90
C VAL A 157 2.12 7.77 -0.75
N GLY A 158 3.03 7.82 -1.73
CA GLY A 158 4.33 7.16 -1.65
C GLY A 158 4.92 6.75 -3.00
N THR A 159 5.73 5.72 -3.01
CA THR A 159 6.42 5.21 -4.19
C THR A 159 5.62 4.08 -4.85
N THR A 160 5.61 4.03 -6.18
CA THR A 160 5.02 2.97 -6.99
C THR A 160 6.09 2.16 -7.72
N VAL A 161 5.86 0.85 -7.87
CA VAL A 161 6.70 -0.04 -8.68
C VAL A 161 5.80 -0.94 -9.53
N TRP A 162 5.93 -0.86 -10.85
CA TRP A 162 5.23 -1.76 -11.76
C TRP A 162 5.93 -3.11 -11.87
N LEU A 163 5.16 -4.17 -11.81
CA LEU A 163 5.61 -5.56 -11.83
C LEU A 163 5.34 -6.18 -13.19
N GLU A 164 6.26 -7.01 -13.67
CA GLU A 164 6.11 -7.74 -14.93
C GLU A 164 5.20 -8.98 -14.82
N LYS A 165 5.09 -9.55 -13.61
CA LYS A 165 4.30 -10.76 -13.34
C LYS A 165 3.34 -10.53 -12.19
N GLU A 166 2.10 -10.97 -12.36
CA GLU A 166 1.08 -10.88 -11.32
C GLU A 166 1.49 -11.57 -10.02
N SER A 167 2.15 -12.73 -10.13
CA SER A 167 2.63 -13.49 -8.96
C SER A 167 3.62 -12.73 -8.08
N HIS A 168 4.26 -11.68 -8.59
CA HIS A 168 5.15 -10.83 -7.78
C HIS A 168 4.39 -9.94 -6.78
N ILE A 169 3.07 -9.76 -6.94
CA ILE A 169 2.23 -9.07 -5.94
C ILE A 169 2.30 -9.75 -4.57
N ASP A 170 2.36 -11.08 -4.53
CA ASP A 170 2.46 -11.83 -3.28
C ASP A 170 3.83 -11.63 -2.62
N VAL A 171 4.89 -11.49 -3.43
CA VAL A 171 6.23 -11.14 -2.93
C VAL A 171 6.26 -9.71 -2.40
N VAL A 172 5.61 -8.76 -3.08
CA VAL A 172 5.42 -7.38 -2.59
C VAL A 172 4.67 -7.37 -1.26
N THR A 173 3.66 -8.24 -1.10
CA THR A 173 2.95 -8.39 0.17
C THR A 173 3.92 -8.77 1.30
N ALA A 174 4.84 -9.70 1.06
CA ALA A 174 5.83 -10.10 2.06
C ALA A 174 6.93 -9.04 2.30
N ILE A 175 7.27 -8.21 1.31
CA ILE A 175 8.30 -7.17 1.47
C ILE A 175 7.71 -5.90 2.07
N SER A 176 6.74 -5.30 1.40
CA SER A 176 6.24 -3.96 1.74
C SER A 176 4.85 -3.97 2.35
N GLY A 177 3.98 -4.91 1.98
CA GLY A 177 2.63 -5.01 2.56
C GLY A 177 2.68 -5.26 4.06
N SER A 178 3.41 -6.30 4.47
CA SER A 178 3.62 -6.69 5.86
C SER A 178 4.85 -6.05 6.51
N GLY A 179 5.76 -5.52 5.70
CA GLY A 179 7.04 -4.94 6.13
C GLY A 179 6.94 -3.93 7.28
N PRO A 180 5.97 -3.01 7.32
CA PRO A 180 5.83 -2.09 8.45
C PRO A 180 5.73 -2.80 9.80
N ALA A 181 5.03 -3.94 9.88
CA ALA A 181 4.93 -4.71 11.11
C ALA A 181 6.28 -5.29 11.56
N TYR A 182 7.16 -5.68 10.62
CA TYR A 182 8.49 -6.17 10.95
C TYR A 182 9.36 -5.08 11.57
N PHE A 183 9.31 -3.87 10.99
CA PHE A 183 10.01 -2.71 11.55
C PHE A 183 9.45 -2.32 12.91
N PHE A 184 8.12 -2.35 13.11
CA PHE A 184 7.54 -2.08 14.40
C PHE A 184 7.97 -3.11 15.45
N ALA A 185 8.00 -4.40 15.13
CA ALA A 185 8.49 -5.43 16.04
C ALA A 185 9.97 -5.23 16.42
N PHE A 186 10.81 -4.80 15.46
CA PHE A 186 12.21 -4.47 15.73
C PHE A 186 12.34 -3.23 16.64
N MET A 187 11.54 -2.19 16.38
CA MET A 187 11.49 -0.99 17.21
C MET A 187 11.02 -1.31 18.65
N GLU A 188 9.97 -2.13 18.80
CA GLU A 188 9.51 -2.59 20.13
C GLU A 188 10.63 -3.31 20.90
N ALA A 189 11.36 -4.20 20.24
CA ALA A 189 12.47 -4.92 20.86
C ALA A 189 13.60 -3.97 21.29
N MET A 190 13.92 -2.94 20.48
CA MET A 190 14.91 -1.92 20.81
C MET A 190 14.47 -1.09 22.03
N ILE A 191 13.24 -0.60 22.03
CA ILE A 191 12.68 0.19 23.14
C ILE A 191 12.72 -0.61 24.43
N ALA A 192 12.15 -1.81 24.44
CA ALA A 192 12.12 -2.67 25.63
C ALA A 192 13.52 -3.03 26.12
N THR A 193 14.50 -3.14 25.24
CA THR A 193 15.90 -3.40 25.63
C THR A 193 16.54 -2.14 26.19
N GLY A 194 16.31 -0.96 25.63
CA GLY A 194 16.76 0.32 26.16
C GLY A 194 16.26 0.56 27.60
N GLU A 195 14.99 0.23 27.86
CA GLU A 195 14.40 0.30 29.21
C GLU A 195 15.12 -0.65 30.20
N ARG A 196 15.36 -1.89 29.80
CA ARG A 196 16.12 -2.85 30.61
C ARG A 196 17.56 -2.40 30.88
N MET A 197 18.13 -1.59 30.00
CA MET A 197 19.47 -0.99 30.14
C MET A 197 19.47 0.30 30.97
N GLY A 198 18.31 0.78 31.42
CA GLY A 198 18.19 1.89 32.36
C GLY A 198 17.71 3.21 31.78
N LEU A 199 17.28 3.26 30.52
CA LEU A 199 16.58 4.42 29.99
C LEU A 199 15.11 4.41 30.43
N ASP A 200 14.50 5.59 30.57
CA ASP A 200 13.05 5.68 30.67
C ASP A 200 12.40 5.40 29.29
N HIS A 201 11.12 5.04 29.32
CA HIS A 201 10.36 4.66 28.12
C HIS A 201 10.34 5.77 27.04
N GLU A 202 10.14 7.02 27.45
CA GLU A 202 10.05 8.15 26.54
C GLU A 202 11.37 8.36 25.79
N THR A 203 12.47 8.36 26.51
CA THR A 203 13.84 8.48 25.94
C THR A 203 14.16 7.30 24.99
N ALA A 204 13.89 6.06 25.41
CA ALA A 204 14.13 4.87 24.60
C ALA A 204 13.28 4.91 23.30
N SER A 205 12.01 5.29 23.41
CA SER A 205 11.10 5.42 22.26
C SER A 205 11.56 6.50 21.30
N GLN A 206 11.83 7.71 21.78
CA GLN A 206 12.26 8.84 20.96
C GLN A 206 13.54 8.51 20.17
N LEU A 207 14.54 7.95 20.83
CA LEU A 207 15.82 7.58 20.19
C LEU A 207 15.61 6.49 19.13
N THR A 208 14.85 5.46 19.46
CA THR A 208 14.58 4.34 18.52
C THR A 208 13.85 4.81 17.27
N LEU A 209 12.75 5.55 17.43
CA LEU A 209 11.96 6.04 16.30
C LEU A 209 12.75 7.00 15.41
N GLN A 210 13.51 7.92 16.02
CA GLN A 210 14.34 8.86 15.24
C GLN A 210 15.48 8.15 14.51
N THR A 211 16.08 7.12 15.13
CA THR A 211 17.15 6.32 14.50
C THR A 211 16.61 5.56 13.30
N ALA A 212 15.46 4.89 13.42
CA ALA A 212 14.84 4.16 12.32
C ALA A 212 14.47 5.10 11.16
N LEU A 213 13.87 6.25 11.45
CA LEU A 213 13.55 7.28 10.46
C LEU A 213 14.81 7.80 9.75
N GLY A 214 15.89 8.06 10.52
CA GLY A 214 17.15 8.55 10.00
C GLY A 214 17.82 7.54 9.07
N ALA A 215 17.89 6.28 9.47
CA ALA A 215 18.44 5.18 8.68
C ALA A 215 17.68 4.98 7.36
N ALA A 216 16.36 4.96 7.39
CA ALA A 216 15.52 4.85 6.19
C ALA A 216 15.72 6.04 5.24
N LYS A 217 15.72 7.27 5.76
CA LYS A 217 15.99 8.50 4.97
C LYS A 217 17.38 8.48 4.35
N LEU A 218 18.38 8.01 5.08
CA LEU A 218 19.74 7.90 4.56
C LEU A 218 19.79 6.90 3.40
N ALA A 219 19.23 5.71 3.59
CA ALA A 219 19.20 4.66 2.58
C ALA A 219 18.44 5.05 1.30
N THR A 220 17.40 5.90 1.41
CA THR A 220 16.63 6.35 0.25
C THR A 220 17.24 7.54 -0.49
N LYS A 221 18.15 8.29 0.15
CA LYS A 221 18.78 9.50 -0.45
C LYS A 221 20.15 9.25 -1.03
N GLN A 222 20.87 8.26 -0.54
CA GLN A 222 22.20 7.93 -1.03
C GLN A 222 22.13 6.88 -2.15
N SER A 223 23.12 6.92 -3.04
CA SER A 223 23.26 5.93 -4.12
C SER A 223 23.93 4.64 -3.66
N ASP A 224 24.54 4.67 -2.48
CA ASP A 224 25.24 3.50 -1.94
C ASP A 224 24.25 2.39 -1.57
N PRO A 225 24.55 1.14 -1.87
CA PRO A 225 23.71 0.02 -1.48
C PRO A 225 23.71 -0.15 0.05
N VAL A 226 22.63 -0.72 0.60
CA VAL A 226 22.40 -0.82 2.06
C VAL A 226 23.56 -1.51 2.81
N ASN A 227 24.21 -2.50 2.20
CA ASN A 227 25.37 -3.17 2.77
C ASN A 227 26.58 -2.23 2.94
N GLU A 228 26.79 -1.28 2.02
CA GLU A 228 27.82 -0.25 2.14
C GLU A 228 27.46 0.74 3.24
N LEU A 229 26.20 1.20 3.28
CA LEU A 229 25.75 2.10 4.34
C LEU A 229 25.95 1.47 5.73
N ARG A 230 25.63 0.16 5.88
CA ARG A 230 25.91 -0.59 7.11
C ARG A 230 27.40 -0.61 7.44
N ARG A 231 28.26 -0.86 6.45
CA ARG A 231 29.72 -0.88 6.62
C ARG A 231 30.26 0.47 7.07
N ASN A 232 29.76 1.57 6.49
CA ASN A 232 30.19 2.94 6.78
C ASN A 232 29.90 3.37 8.23
N VAL A 233 28.93 2.74 8.91
CA VAL A 233 28.61 2.98 10.32
C VAL A 233 29.15 1.89 11.27
N THR A 234 30.01 1.00 10.76
CA THR A 234 30.59 -0.13 11.50
C THR A 234 32.11 0.02 11.56
N SER A 235 32.62 0.72 12.59
CA SER A 235 34.07 0.87 12.80
C SER A 235 34.67 -0.42 13.31
N PRO A 236 35.86 -0.84 12.84
CA PRO A 236 36.58 -2.00 13.36
C PRO A 236 36.84 -1.90 14.87
N GLY A 237 36.52 -2.95 15.62
CA GLY A 237 36.62 -2.98 17.09
C GLY A 237 35.56 -2.15 17.81
N GLY A 238 34.60 -1.56 17.08
CA GLY A 238 33.56 -0.69 17.62
C GLY A 238 32.35 -1.41 18.20
N THR A 239 31.48 -0.64 18.86
CA THR A 239 30.23 -1.17 19.49
C THR A 239 29.26 -1.71 18.46
N THR A 240 29.18 -1.06 17.28
CA THR A 240 28.30 -1.52 16.18
C THR A 240 28.75 -2.88 15.64
N GLU A 241 30.06 -3.11 15.47
CA GLU A 241 30.59 -4.40 15.04
C GLU A 241 30.19 -5.52 16.01
N ARG A 242 30.34 -5.30 17.34
CA ARG A 242 29.95 -6.29 18.35
C ARG A 242 28.46 -6.62 18.32
N ALA A 243 27.61 -5.62 18.11
CA ALA A 243 26.18 -5.85 17.99
C ALA A 243 25.82 -6.66 16.73
N LEU A 244 26.44 -6.34 15.58
CA LEU A 244 26.22 -7.05 14.32
C LEU A 244 26.75 -8.49 14.39
N GLU A 245 27.90 -8.74 15.01
CA GLU A 245 28.41 -10.09 15.27
C GLU A 245 27.41 -10.95 16.06
N SER A 246 26.74 -10.37 17.06
CA SER A 246 25.69 -11.07 17.81
C SER A 246 24.47 -11.40 16.94
N PHE A 247 24.01 -10.47 16.12
CA PHE A 247 22.91 -10.73 15.17
C PHE A 247 23.26 -11.77 14.11
N ASP A 248 24.52 -11.79 13.66
CA ASP A 248 25.01 -12.78 12.70
C ASP A 248 25.10 -14.19 13.32
N GLN A 249 25.51 -14.30 14.62
CA GLN A 249 25.50 -15.56 15.36
C GLN A 249 24.08 -16.14 15.49
N ASP A 250 23.07 -15.28 15.69
CA ASP A 250 21.66 -15.68 15.74
C ASP A 250 21.02 -15.84 14.33
N ASN A 251 21.81 -15.66 13.27
CA ASN A 251 21.42 -15.82 11.89
C ASN A 251 20.19 -14.96 11.52
N LEU A 252 20.33 -13.63 11.67
CA LEU A 252 19.28 -12.65 11.37
C LEU A 252 18.70 -12.83 9.96
N GLU A 253 19.53 -13.14 8.96
CA GLU A 253 19.09 -13.37 7.58
C GLU A 253 18.11 -14.54 7.50
N ALA A 254 18.40 -15.65 8.15
CA ALA A 254 17.52 -16.82 8.18
C ALA A 254 16.21 -16.53 8.93
N LEU A 255 16.27 -15.72 9.98
CA LEU A 255 15.07 -15.28 10.72
C LEU A 255 14.13 -14.47 9.79
N VAL A 256 14.67 -13.47 9.11
CA VAL A 256 13.92 -12.63 8.16
C VAL A 256 13.36 -13.49 7.02
N ASN A 257 14.17 -14.37 6.43
CA ASN A 257 13.73 -15.26 5.35
C ASN A 257 12.54 -16.12 5.80
N ARG A 258 12.60 -16.76 6.97
CA ARG A 258 11.49 -17.59 7.49
C ARG A 258 10.21 -16.78 7.66
N GLY A 259 10.30 -15.56 8.22
CA GLY A 259 9.14 -14.68 8.41
C GLY A 259 8.50 -14.28 7.08
N MET A 260 9.32 -13.86 6.11
CA MET A 260 8.84 -13.46 4.79
C MET A 260 8.27 -14.65 3.99
N GLN A 261 8.85 -15.84 4.09
CA GLN A 261 8.31 -17.06 3.45
C GLN A 261 6.96 -17.45 4.04
N ALA A 262 6.78 -17.35 5.36
CA ALA A 262 5.49 -17.59 6.00
C ALA A 262 4.42 -16.59 5.51
N CYS A 263 4.79 -15.31 5.37
CA CYS A 263 3.91 -14.28 4.82
C CYS A 263 3.53 -14.57 3.36
N LEU A 264 4.51 -14.93 2.53
CA LEU A 264 4.30 -15.29 1.13
C LEU A 264 3.37 -16.51 0.99
N ALA A 265 3.58 -17.56 1.79
CA ALA A 265 2.73 -18.74 1.79
C ALA A 265 1.27 -18.35 2.12
N ARG A 266 1.06 -17.50 3.14
CA ARG A 266 -0.31 -17.05 3.49
C ARG A 266 -0.94 -16.18 2.40
N ALA A 267 -0.17 -15.31 1.74
CA ALA A 267 -0.66 -14.53 0.60
C ALA A 267 -1.15 -15.43 -0.54
N GLN A 268 -0.42 -16.50 -0.85
CA GLN A 268 -0.80 -17.49 -1.86
C GLN A 268 -2.03 -18.32 -1.45
N GLU A 269 -2.19 -18.64 -0.17
CA GLU A 269 -3.41 -19.28 0.34
C GLU A 269 -4.62 -18.36 0.16
N MET A 270 -4.49 -17.09 0.55
CA MET A 270 -5.55 -16.08 0.36
C MET A 270 -5.92 -15.93 -1.12
N ALA A 271 -4.95 -15.99 -2.03
CA ALA A 271 -5.22 -15.95 -3.45
C ALA A 271 -6.05 -17.16 -3.94
N LYS A 272 -5.94 -18.32 -3.29
CA LYS A 272 -6.78 -19.49 -3.57
C LYS A 272 -8.16 -19.41 -2.90
N GLU A 273 -8.25 -18.74 -1.75
CA GLU A 273 -9.50 -18.59 -1.00
C GLU A 273 -10.44 -17.56 -1.64
N PHE A 274 -9.90 -16.49 -2.23
CA PHE A 274 -10.65 -15.32 -2.70
C PHE A 274 -10.51 -15.05 -4.20
N GLY A 275 -9.53 -15.67 -4.88
CA GLY A 275 -9.18 -15.46 -6.29
C GLY A 275 -9.87 -16.40 -7.29
#